data_ae83de0543efb9b82a5c4a18c07e8d73
#
_entry.id   ae83de0543efb9b82a5c4a18c07e8d73
#
_cell.length_a   1.000
_cell.length_b   1.000
_cell.length_c   1.000
_cell.angle_alpha   90.00
_cell.angle_beta   90.00
_cell.angle_gamma   90.00
#
_symmetry.space_group_name_H-M   'P 1'
#
loop_
_entity.id
_entity.type
_entity.pdbx_description
1 polymer ?
#
loop_
_entity_poly.entity_id
_entity_poly.type
_entity_poly.pdbx_seq_one_letter_code
_entity_poly.pdbx_strand_id
1 'polypeptide(L)'
;KLNKIMTKIIFSRKGFDSTAGGIPSTKRDKYLKSFPIPYEKNTLTTYNSLGLGKDIQELSNYKINATDTCHYDPNLEYGEFGQVGAAQTHLENHNVGVGDLFLFWGWFRETLTVNKKTVFSKIDPGHYRFFWLVANWTNHSSW
;
A
#
# COMPACT_ATOMS: atom_id res chain seq x y z
N LYS A 1 -20.88 28.41 11.43
CA LYS A 1 -20.39 27.27 10.65
C LYS A 1 -19.32 27.75 9.68
N LEU A 2 -18.10 27.40 9.96
CA LEU A 2 -17.03 27.61 8.99
C LEU A 2 -17.07 26.48 7.98
N ASN A 3 -17.47 26.78 6.77
CA ASN A 3 -17.33 25.85 5.66
C ASN A 3 -15.85 25.78 5.30
N LYS A 4 -15.37 24.58 5.05
CA LYS A 4 -14.02 24.39 4.57
C LYS A 4 -13.86 25.02 3.19
N ILE A 5 -13.04 26.07 3.11
CA ILE A 5 -12.88 26.88 1.87
C ILE A 5 -12.00 26.15 0.85
N MET A 6 -11.07 25.30 1.32
CA MET A 6 -10.14 24.56 0.44
C MET A 6 -10.05 23.11 0.87
N THR A 7 -10.19 22.20 -0.09
CA THR A 7 -9.88 20.79 0.07
C THR A 7 -8.37 20.61 -0.05
N LYS A 8 -7.78 19.93 0.92
CA LYS A 8 -6.40 19.49 0.82
C LYS A 8 -6.34 18.15 0.14
N ILE A 9 -5.31 17.94 -0.66
CA ILE A 9 -5.03 16.66 -1.27
C ILE A 9 -3.75 16.12 -0.65
N ILE A 10 -3.85 14.96 -0.03
CA ILE A 10 -2.74 14.33 0.66
C ILE A 10 -2.28 13.12 -0.17
N PHE A 11 -1.01 13.13 -0.58
CA PHE A 11 -0.40 11.99 -1.25
C PHE A 11 0.14 11.04 -0.20
N SER A 12 -0.37 9.82 -0.18
CA SER A 12 0.04 8.80 0.78
C SER A 12 0.60 7.59 0.04
N ARG A 13 1.90 7.32 0.23
CA ARG A 13 2.52 6.12 -0.32
C ARG A 13 2.08 4.90 0.48
N LYS A 14 1.66 3.86 -0.22
CA LYS A 14 1.26 2.58 0.36
C LYS A 14 1.94 1.43 -0.38
N GLY A 15 2.15 0.35 0.35
CA GLY A 15 2.75 -0.85 -0.19
C GLY A 15 4.28 -0.83 -0.19
N PHE A 16 4.84 -1.80 -0.88
CA PHE A 16 6.29 -1.99 -0.94
C PHE A 16 7.00 -0.80 -1.58
N ASP A 17 8.19 -0.54 -1.08
CA ASP A 17 9.16 0.40 -1.65
C ASP A 17 10.58 -0.16 -1.52
N SER A 18 11.58 0.64 -1.88
CA SER A 18 12.98 0.23 -1.84
C SER A 18 13.48 -0.12 -0.44
N THR A 19 12.84 0.41 0.61
CA THR A 19 13.22 0.16 2.01
C THR A 19 12.31 -0.82 2.71
N ALA A 20 11.06 -0.95 2.25
CA ALA A 20 10.06 -1.85 2.82
C ALA A 20 9.63 -2.86 1.74
N GLY A 21 10.09 -4.10 1.87
CA GLY A 21 9.86 -5.16 0.90
C GLY A 21 10.90 -5.23 -0.22
N GLY A 22 11.39 -4.09 -0.69
CA GLY A 22 12.52 -4.00 -1.62
C GLY A 22 12.21 -4.33 -3.08
N ILE A 23 10.96 -4.67 -3.41
CA ILE A 23 10.49 -4.94 -4.77
C ILE A 23 9.23 -4.14 -5.07
N PRO A 24 8.92 -3.89 -6.36
CA PRO A 24 7.63 -3.29 -6.72
C PRO A 24 6.45 -4.19 -6.38
N SER A 25 5.30 -3.57 -6.16
CA SER A 25 4.02 -4.25 -6.22
C SER A 25 3.67 -4.62 -7.66
N THR A 26 2.65 -5.44 -7.87
CA THR A 26 2.36 -6.00 -9.18
C THR A 26 1.36 -5.19 -9.97
N LYS A 27 1.60 -5.11 -11.26
CA LYS A 27 0.63 -4.71 -12.27
C LYS A 27 0.45 -5.88 -13.25
N ARG A 28 -0.81 -6.24 -13.51
CA ARG A 28 -1.13 -7.23 -14.55
C ARG A 28 -2.29 -6.69 -15.37
N ASP A 29 -2.05 -6.48 -16.65
CA ASP A 29 -2.97 -5.75 -17.52
C ASP A 29 -3.32 -4.38 -16.92
N LYS A 30 -4.56 -4.14 -16.57
CA LYS A 30 -5.05 -2.92 -15.92
C LYS A 30 -5.22 -3.04 -14.41
N TYR A 31 -4.87 -4.18 -13.82
CA TYR A 31 -5.04 -4.41 -12.39
C TYR A 31 -3.75 -4.14 -11.63
N LEU A 32 -3.87 -3.36 -10.57
CA LEU A 32 -2.79 -3.08 -9.63
C LEU A 32 -3.06 -3.85 -8.33
N LYS A 33 -2.06 -4.55 -7.85
CA LYS A 33 -2.13 -5.26 -6.57
C LYS A 33 -0.99 -4.78 -5.68
N SER A 34 -1.33 -3.98 -4.67
CA SER A 34 -0.36 -3.44 -3.72
C SER A 34 0.05 -4.52 -2.72
N PHE A 35 1.34 -4.62 -2.44
CA PHE A 35 1.89 -5.51 -1.42
C PHE A 35 2.01 -4.76 -0.10
N PRO A 36 1.33 -5.21 0.96
CA PRO A 36 1.46 -4.60 2.28
C PRO A 36 2.89 -4.71 2.81
N ILE A 37 3.36 -3.66 3.47
CA ILE A 37 4.73 -3.64 4.00
C ILE A 37 4.91 -4.72 5.07
N PRO A 38 6.12 -5.32 5.19
CA PRO A 38 6.41 -6.30 6.23
C PRO A 38 6.20 -5.73 7.62
N TYR A 39 5.75 -6.57 8.54
CA TYR A 39 5.49 -6.19 9.91
C TYR A 39 5.91 -7.29 10.87
N GLU A 40 6.89 -7.00 11.72
CA GLU A 40 7.53 -8.01 12.58
C GLU A 40 6.80 -8.25 13.90
N LYS A 41 5.86 -7.40 14.28
CA LYS A 41 5.12 -7.58 15.52
C LYS A 41 4.07 -8.67 15.41
N ASN A 42 3.64 -9.15 16.57
CA ASN A 42 2.69 -10.23 16.70
C ASN A 42 1.36 -9.89 16.00
N THR A 43 1.19 -10.41 14.81
CA THR A 43 -0.03 -10.27 14.00
C THR A 43 -0.35 -11.61 13.33
N LEU A 44 -1.62 -11.87 13.11
CA LEU A 44 -2.09 -13.04 12.39
C LEU A 44 -2.14 -12.84 10.87
N THR A 45 -1.91 -11.62 10.41
CA THR A 45 -1.95 -11.30 8.97
C THR A 45 -0.63 -11.67 8.33
N THR A 46 -0.68 -12.60 7.39
CA THR A 46 0.46 -13.04 6.59
C THR A 46 0.18 -12.79 5.12
N TYR A 47 1.22 -12.78 4.29
CA TYR A 47 1.03 -12.66 2.84
C TYR A 47 0.15 -13.79 2.31
N ASN A 48 0.32 -14.99 2.85
CA ASN A 48 -0.51 -16.13 2.46
C ASN A 48 -1.98 -15.94 2.82
N SER A 49 -2.28 -15.38 3.99
CA SER A 49 -3.66 -15.11 4.41
C SER A 49 -4.37 -14.08 3.53
N LEU A 50 -3.60 -13.22 2.86
CA LEU A 50 -4.10 -12.22 1.91
C LEU A 50 -4.12 -12.71 0.45
N GLY A 51 -3.74 -13.95 0.20
CA GLY A 51 -3.64 -14.51 -1.15
C GLY A 51 -2.48 -13.96 -1.98
N LEU A 52 -1.46 -13.40 -1.32
CA LEU A 52 -0.30 -12.75 -1.97
C LEU A 52 0.97 -13.60 -1.87
N GLY A 53 0.93 -14.70 -1.11
CA GLY A 53 2.14 -15.43 -0.74
C GLY A 53 2.94 -15.94 -1.92
N LYS A 54 2.29 -16.54 -2.91
CA LYS A 54 2.95 -17.08 -4.11
C LYS A 54 3.70 -15.97 -4.88
N ASP A 55 3.00 -14.89 -5.19
CA ASP A 55 3.59 -13.81 -5.97
C ASP A 55 4.77 -13.17 -5.25
N ILE A 56 4.63 -12.88 -3.95
CA ILE A 56 5.69 -12.25 -3.17
C ILE A 56 6.91 -13.16 -3.05
N GLN A 57 6.73 -14.45 -2.79
CA GLN A 57 7.84 -15.40 -2.74
C GLN A 57 8.60 -15.45 -4.06
N GLU A 58 7.89 -15.62 -5.15
CA GLU A 58 8.53 -15.75 -6.47
C GLU A 58 9.20 -14.45 -6.92
N LEU A 59 8.52 -13.30 -6.76
CA LEU A 59 9.07 -12.01 -7.17
C LEU A 59 10.25 -11.55 -6.31
N SER A 60 10.27 -11.92 -5.04
CA SER A 60 11.40 -11.60 -4.13
C SER A 60 12.54 -12.61 -4.17
N ASN A 61 12.46 -13.62 -5.02
CA ASN A 61 13.39 -14.76 -5.00
C ASN A 61 13.48 -15.40 -3.61
N TYR A 62 12.32 -15.58 -2.97
CA TYR A 62 12.19 -16.19 -1.64
C TYR A 62 12.90 -15.43 -0.50
N LYS A 63 13.23 -14.16 -0.70
CA LYS A 63 13.69 -13.29 0.38
C LYS A 63 12.56 -12.94 1.35
N ILE A 64 11.33 -12.95 0.84
CA ILE A 64 10.11 -12.79 1.62
C ILE A 64 9.28 -14.05 1.43
N ASN A 65 8.84 -14.64 2.54
CA ASN A 65 8.08 -15.89 2.52
C ASN A 65 6.57 -15.64 2.62
N ALA A 66 5.79 -16.57 2.11
CA ALA A 66 4.33 -16.51 2.18
C ALA A 66 3.80 -16.44 3.61
N THR A 67 4.52 -17.03 4.56
CA THR A 67 4.18 -17.05 5.98
C THR A 67 4.67 -15.83 6.76
N ASP A 68 5.42 -14.95 6.12
CA ASP A 68 5.87 -13.71 6.77
C ASP A 68 4.66 -12.81 7.07
N THR A 69 4.73 -12.12 8.20
CA THR A 69 3.67 -11.23 8.65
C THR A 69 3.77 -9.86 7.99
N CYS A 70 2.62 -9.24 7.79
CA CYS A 70 2.54 -7.94 7.13
C CYS A 70 1.43 -7.08 7.75
N HIS A 71 1.45 -5.81 7.42
CA HIS A 71 0.36 -4.92 7.75
C HIS A 71 -0.93 -5.31 7.02
N TYR A 72 -2.07 -5.07 7.65
CA TYR A 72 -3.38 -5.14 7.00
C TYR A 72 -3.86 -3.76 6.54
N ASP A 73 -3.04 -2.76 6.63
CA ASP A 73 -3.33 -1.38 6.28
C ASP A 73 -2.71 -1.03 4.91
N PRO A 74 -3.44 -0.36 4.02
CA PRO A 74 -4.81 0.08 4.20
C PRO A 74 -5.85 -1.01 3.91
N ASN A 75 -6.94 -1.00 4.66
CA ASN A 75 -8.10 -1.80 4.35
C ASN A 75 -9.00 -1.03 3.39
N LEU A 76 -8.70 -1.13 2.11
CA LEU A 76 -9.36 -0.31 1.08
C LEU A 76 -10.82 -0.69 0.87
N GLU A 77 -11.19 -1.92 1.16
CA GLU A 77 -12.57 -2.37 1.02
C GLU A 77 -13.53 -1.55 1.91
N TYR A 78 -13.07 -1.19 3.09
CA TYR A 78 -13.84 -0.39 4.05
C TYR A 78 -13.37 1.06 4.14
N GLY A 79 -12.42 1.46 3.30
CA GLY A 79 -11.86 2.81 3.33
C GLY A 79 -11.04 3.11 4.58
N GLU A 80 -10.54 2.09 5.24
CA GLU A 80 -9.77 2.22 6.49
C GLU A 80 -8.28 2.25 6.23
N PHE A 81 -7.61 3.20 6.83
CA PHE A 81 -6.15 3.24 6.87
C PHE A 81 -5.68 4.03 8.08
N GLY A 82 -4.47 3.74 8.52
CA GLY A 82 -3.87 4.40 9.67
C GLY A 82 -2.60 5.16 9.31
N GLN A 83 -2.29 6.12 10.14
CA GLN A 83 -1.01 6.81 10.18
C GLN A 83 -0.53 6.87 11.62
N VAL A 84 0.75 6.71 11.86
CA VAL A 84 1.33 6.73 13.21
C VAL A 84 2.61 7.55 13.24
N GLY A 85 3.00 7.98 14.44
CA GLY A 85 4.25 8.69 14.65
C GLY A 85 4.35 9.99 13.88
N ALA A 86 5.48 10.25 13.24
CA ALA A 86 5.74 11.50 12.52
C ALA A 86 4.73 11.76 11.40
N ALA A 87 4.26 10.73 10.72
CA ALA A 87 3.25 10.89 9.66
C ALA A 87 1.92 11.38 10.23
N GLN A 88 1.47 10.84 11.36
CA GLN A 88 0.25 11.29 12.04
C GLN A 88 0.40 12.74 12.49
N THR A 89 1.50 13.10 13.13
CA THR A 89 1.78 14.46 13.58
C THR A 89 1.77 15.45 12.40
N HIS A 90 2.33 15.06 11.26
CA HIS A 90 2.32 15.88 10.05
C HIS A 90 0.89 16.19 9.61
N LEU A 91 0.00 15.21 9.59
CA LEU A 91 -1.40 15.41 9.23
C LEU A 91 -2.11 16.34 10.21
N GLU A 92 -1.89 16.17 11.50
CA GLU A 92 -2.45 17.03 12.56
C GLU A 92 -1.99 18.48 12.42
N ASN A 93 -0.70 18.68 12.18
CA ASN A 93 -0.10 20.02 12.02
C ASN A 93 -0.63 20.76 10.78
N HIS A 94 -1.15 20.06 9.78
CA HIS A 94 -1.71 20.63 8.57
C HIS A 94 -3.25 20.69 8.59
N ASN A 95 -3.88 20.43 9.73
CA ASN A 95 -5.33 20.44 9.91
C ASN A 95 -6.06 19.55 8.88
N VAL A 96 -5.52 18.38 8.63
CA VAL A 96 -6.13 17.41 7.74
C VAL A 96 -7.35 16.78 8.44
N GLY A 97 -8.46 16.73 7.75
CA GLY A 97 -9.70 16.22 8.32
C GLY A 97 -10.80 15.96 7.28
N VAL A 98 -12.02 15.94 7.74
CA VAL A 98 -13.19 15.71 6.89
C VAL A 98 -13.23 16.73 5.74
N GLY A 99 -13.46 16.23 4.52
CA GLY A 99 -13.47 17.03 3.31
C GLY A 99 -12.12 17.07 2.59
N ASP A 100 -11.05 16.58 3.19
CA ASP A 100 -9.76 16.39 2.52
C ASP A 100 -9.73 15.05 1.80
N LEU A 101 -8.86 14.96 0.79
CA LEU A 101 -8.71 13.79 -0.05
C LEU A 101 -7.35 13.15 0.19
N PHE A 102 -7.35 11.81 0.28
CA PHE A 102 -6.12 11.02 0.27
C PHE A 102 -6.00 10.32 -1.07
N LEU A 103 -4.92 10.58 -1.78
CA LEU A 103 -4.54 9.85 -2.98
C LEU A 103 -3.44 8.87 -2.61
N PHE A 104 -3.77 7.59 -2.65
CA PHE A 104 -2.82 6.53 -2.42
C PHE A 104 -2.06 6.22 -3.69
N TRP A 105 -0.75 6.15 -3.58
CA TRP A 105 0.13 5.82 -4.67
C TRP A 105 1.16 4.79 -4.21
N GLY A 106 1.68 4.06 -5.16
CA GLY A 106 2.66 3.03 -4.90
C GLY A 106 3.57 2.80 -6.09
N TRP A 107 4.51 1.90 -5.90
CA TRP A 107 5.48 1.50 -6.90
C TRP A 107 5.04 0.16 -7.50
N PHE A 108 4.76 0.16 -8.80
CA PHE A 108 4.21 -1.01 -9.50
C PHE A 108 5.04 -1.35 -10.72
N ARG A 109 5.18 -2.63 -10.97
CA ARG A 109 5.84 -3.15 -12.16
C ARG A 109 5.00 -4.27 -12.76
N GLU A 110 4.95 -4.30 -14.07
CA GLU A 110 4.23 -5.33 -14.80
C GLU A 110 4.80 -6.71 -14.51
N THR A 111 3.91 -7.68 -14.36
CA THR A 111 4.27 -9.07 -14.12
C THR A 111 3.71 -9.96 -15.21
N LEU A 112 4.42 -11.06 -15.44
CA LEU A 112 4.08 -12.11 -16.38
C LEU A 112 4.14 -13.45 -15.68
N THR A 113 3.46 -14.44 -16.24
CA THR A 113 3.61 -15.83 -15.80
C THR A 113 4.47 -16.56 -16.81
N VAL A 114 5.61 -17.07 -16.34
CA VAL A 114 6.55 -17.85 -17.15
C VAL A 114 6.81 -19.17 -16.43
N ASN A 115 6.54 -20.29 -17.09
CA ASN A 115 6.68 -21.63 -16.50
C ASN A 115 6.00 -21.75 -15.12
N LYS A 116 4.75 -21.26 -15.04
CA LYS A 116 3.92 -21.24 -13.81
C LYS A 116 4.46 -20.36 -12.68
N LYS A 117 5.50 -19.56 -12.94
CA LYS A 117 6.06 -18.61 -11.98
C LYS A 117 5.70 -17.17 -12.35
N THR A 118 5.43 -16.37 -11.34
CA THR A 118 5.27 -14.93 -11.51
C THR A 118 6.64 -14.27 -11.58
N VAL A 119 6.87 -13.51 -12.63
CA VAL A 119 8.10 -12.76 -12.86
C VAL A 119 7.80 -11.34 -13.26
N PHE A 120 8.71 -10.40 -12.97
CA PHE A 120 8.58 -9.04 -13.49
C PHE A 120 8.92 -8.99 -14.98
N SER A 121 8.16 -8.19 -15.72
CA SER A 121 8.47 -7.89 -17.11
C SER A 121 9.84 -7.24 -17.23
N LYS A 122 10.65 -7.68 -18.19
CA LYS A 122 11.98 -7.12 -18.44
C LYS A 122 11.92 -5.78 -19.17
N ILE A 123 10.79 -5.47 -19.81
CA ILE A 123 10.62 -4.23 -20.58
C ILE A 123 9.95 -3.12 -19.77
N ASP A 124 9.29 -3.45 -18.65
CA ASP A 124 8.71 -2.47 -17.75
C ASP A 124 9.69 -2.19 -16.59
N PRO A 125 10.23 -0.97 -16.48
CA PRO A 125 11.15 -0.64 -15.37
C PRO A 125 10.44 -0.43 -14.04
N GLY A 126 9.11 -0.37 -14.02
CA GLY A 126 8.33 0.00 -12.87
C GLY A 126 7.99 1.49 -12.84
N HIS A 127 6.85 1.82 -12.29
CA HIS A 127 6.34 3.19 -12.24
C HIS A 127 5.61 3.45 -10.92
N TYR A 128 5.63 4.70 -10.48
CA TYR A 128 4.73 5.17 -9.43
C TYR A 128 3.36 5.43 -10.04
N ARG A 129 2.31 4.91 -9.38
CA ARG A 129 0.93 5.02 -9.86
C ARG A 129 0.00 5.35 -8.71
N PHE A 130 -0.98 6.21 -8.95
CA PHE A 130 -2.11 6.38 -8.06
C PHE A 130 -3.06 5.18 -8.25
N PHE A 131 -3.59 4.64 -7.16
CA PHE A 131 -4.45 3.46 -7.24
C PHE A 131 -5.69 3.54 -6.38
N TRP A 132 -5.79 4.50 -5.48
CA TRP A 132 -6.97 4.66 -4.64
C TRP A 132 -7.15 6.10 -4.16
N LEU A 133 -8.41 6.50 -4.03
CA LEU A 133 -8.80 7.80 -3.50
C LEU A 133 -9.72 7.60 -2.30
N VAL A 134 -9.38 8.19 -1.17
CA VAL A 134 -10.22 8.21 0.03
C VAL A 134 -10.69 9.64 0.29
N ALA A 135 -12.01 9.81 0.35
CA ALA A 135 -12.66 11.05 0.76
C ALA A 135 -13.26 10.87 2.16
N ASN A 136 -13.56 11.99 2.83
CA ASN A 136 -14.19 11.98 4.15
C ASN A 136 -13.41 11.21 5.22
N TRP A 137 -12.07 11.29 5.15
CA TRP A 137 -11.21 10.71 6.17
C TRP A 137 -11.51 11.34 7.54
N THR A 138 -11.55 10.50 8.58
CA THR A 138 -11.64 10.92 9.97
C THR A 138 -10.41 10.43 10.72
N ASN A 139 -9.93 11.25 11.66
CA ASN A 139 -8.77 10.88 12.45
C ASN A 139 -9.14 9.80 13.48
N HIS A 140 -8.57 8.63 13.36
CA HIS A 140 -8.68 7.56 14.33
C HIS A 140 -7.34 7.38 15.02
N SER A 141 -7.22 7.80 16.25
CA SER A 141 -5.99 7.75 17.04
C SER A 141 -5.61 6.34 17.51
N SER A 142 -6.42 5.34 17.24
CA SER A 142 -6.29 3.98 17.75
C SER A 142 -5.72 2.95 16.75
N TRP A 143 -5.19 3.39 15.67
CA TRP A 143 -4.57 2.50 14.67
C TRP A 143 -3.22 1.94 15.12
#